data_f3b059742d14c12229bd7106e3053104
#
_entry.id   f3b059742d14c12229bd7106e3053104
#
_cell.length_a   1.000
_cell.length_b   1.000
_cell.length_c   1.000
_cell.angle_alpha   90.00
_cell.angle_beta   90.00
_cell.angle_gamma   90.00
#
_symmetry.space_group_name_H-M   'P 1'
#
loop_
_entity.id
_entity.type
_entity.pdbx_description
1 polymer ?
#
loop_
_entity_poly.entity_id
_entity_poly.type
_entity_poly.pdbx_seq_one_letter_code
_entity_poly.pdbx_strand_id
1 'polypeptide(L)'
;MASMTMIQALNSAMDVMLGRDPEVLVFGEDVGYFGGVFRATEGLQKKYGVTRCFDTPIGEAGIVAVAIGMGAYGLRPVVEIQFADYIYPAYDQLVSEAARLRYRSAGDFIAPLTVRAPYGGGIFGGQTHSQSPEALFTHVAGLVTVIPSNPYDAKGLLISAIESDDPVIFLEPKRLYNGPFDGHYERPVTPWAGRAASEVPAEHYTVPLGSAAVVRAGAAVSVLAYGAMVHVALAAADDSGIDAEVIDLRTLVPLDIETIVASVEKTGRCVILHEATRTSGYGAELSALVQEHCFYHLEAPIERVTGWDTPYPHAFEWDYFPGPGRVAAAMRRVLEG
;
A
#
# COMPACT_ATOMS: atom_id res chain seq x y z
N MET A 1 -3.55 -13.76 -19.74
CA MET A 1 -3.77 -13.52 -18.30
C MET A 1 -3.43 -14.80 -17.53
N ALA A 2 -2.97 -14.67 -16.29
CA ALA A 2 -2.70 -15.80 -15.42
C ALA A 2 -3.30 -15.50 -14.03
N SER A 3 -3.88 -16.50 -13.40
CA SER A 3 -4.37 -16.37 -12.02
C SER A 3 -3.20 -16.27 -11.07
N MET A 4 -3.10 -15.18 -10.31
CA MET A 4 -1.96 -14.87 -9.43
C MET A 4 -2.41 -14.51 -8.01
N THR A 5 -1.60 -14.90 -7.04
CA THR A 5 -1.59 -14.27 -5.70
C THR A 5 -0.89 -12.90 -5.78
N MET A 6 -0.99 -12.09 -4.73
CA MET A 6 -0.29 -10.80 -4.69
C MET A 6 1.22 -10.97 -4.77
N ILE A 7 1.81 -11.93 -4.07
CA ILE A 7 3.25 -12.23 -4.15
C ILE A 7 3.67 -12.59 -5.58
N GLN A 8 2.89 -13.41 -6.26
CA GLN A 8 3.18 -13.78 -7.66
C GLN A 8 3.08 -12.57 -8.59
N ALA A 9 2.13 -11.66 -8.35
CA ALA A 9 1.97 -10.43 -9.12
C ALA A 9 3.14 -9.46 -8.92
N LEU A 10 3.61 -9.30 -7.66
CA LEU A 10 4.80 -8.51 -7.33
C LEU A 10 6.07 -9.09 -7.96
N ASN A 11 6.25 -10.41 -7.86
CA ASN A 11 7.36 -11.11 -8.53
C ASN A 11 7.32 -10.88 -10.04
N SER A 12 6.14 -11.04 -10.65
CA SER A 12 5.93 -10.82 -12.08
C SER A 12 6.20 -9.37 -12.51
N ALA A 13 5.89 -8.36 -11.67
CA ALA A 13 6.26 -6.96 -11.96
C ALA A 13 7.77 -6.78 -12.05
N MET A 14 8.50 -7.28 -11.05
CA MET A 14 9.96 -7.19 -11.01
C MET A 14 10.61 -8.01 -12.14
N ASP A 15 10.07 -9.20 -12.44
CA ASP A 15 10.53 -10.04 -13.56
C ASP A 15 10.40 -9.32 -14.91
N VAL A 16 9.26 -8.69 -15.16
CA VAL A 16 9.01 -7.92 -16.37
C VAL A 16 9.98 -6.75 -16.48
N MET A 17 10.17 -5.99 -15.38
CA MET A 17 11.02 -4.80 -15.41
C MET A 17 12.51 -5.14 -15.51
N LEU A 18 13.00 -6.15 -14.81
CA LEU A 18 14.36 -6.66 -14.96
C LEU A 18 14.67 -7.14 -16.40
N GLY A 19 13.65 -7.72 -17.07
CA GLY A 19 13.79 -8.16 -18.46
C GLY A 19 13.72 -7.04 -19.51
N ARG A 20 13.07 -5.92 -19.19
CA ARG A 20 12.84 -4.81 -20.13
C ARG A 20 13.89 -3.70 -20.02
N ASP A 21 14.35 -3.43 -18.80
CA ASP A 21 15.23 -2.30 -18.51
C ASP A 21 16.53 -2.77 -17.85
N PRO A 22 17.69 -2.59 -18.50
CA PRO A 22 18.97 -2.98 -17.94
C PRO A 22 19.39 -2.19 -16.69
N GLU A 23 18.78 -1.04 -16.43
CA GLU A 23 19.10 -0.19 -15.29
C GLU A 23 18.33 -0.60 -14.02
N VAL A 24 17.32 -1.47 -14.13
CA VAL A 24 16.56 -1.97 -12.96
C VAL A 24 17.40 -2.97 -12.17
N LEU A 25 17.51 -2.77 -10.88
CA LEU A 25 18.15 -3.64 -9.91
C LEU A 25 17.17 -3.98 -8.79
N VAL A 26 17.22 -5.21 -8.24
CA VAL A 26 16.39 -5.64 -7.11
C VAL A 26 17.33 -6.13 -6.00
N PHE A 27 17.27 -5.53 -4.82
CA PHE A 27 18.14 -5.94 -3.72
C PHE A 27 17.57 -5.62 -2.34
N GLY A 28 18.14 -6.24 -1.33
CA GLY A 28 17.74 -6.12 0.06
C GLY A 28 18.22 -7.33 0.85
N GLU A 29 17.74 -7.47 2.07
CA GLU A 29 18.08 -8.60 2.94
C GLU A 29 17.38 -9.87 2.45
N ASP A 30 18.13 -10.96 2.21
CA ASP A 30 17.66 -12.25 1.69
C ASP A 30 16.93 -12.18 0.32
N VAL A 31 17.02 -11.09 -0.40
CA VAL A 31 16.33 -10.86 -1.67
C VAL A 31 16.88 -11.70 -2.82
N GLY A 32 18.20 -11.96 -2.80
CA GLY A 32 18.91 -12.67 -3.86
C GLY A 32 18.65 -14.16 -3.89
N TYR A 33 19.54 -14.92 -3.23
CA TYR A 33 19.51 -16.39 -3.27
C TYR A 33 18.23 -16.97 -2.68
N PHE A 34 17.81 -16.49 -1.52
CA PHE A 34 16.63 -16.98 -0.83
C PHE A 34 15.32 -16.56 -1.49
N GLY A 35 15.28 -15.38 -2.11
CA GLY A 35 14.11 -14.85 -2.81
C GLY A 35 13.14 -14.06 -1.93
N GLY A 36 13.65 -13.44 -0.88
CA GLY A 36 12.89 -12.65 0.09
C GLY A 36 12.20 -13.50 1.17
N VAL A 37 11.97 -12.89 2.34
CA VAL A 37 11.31 -13.56 3.49
C VAL A 37 9.91 -14.08 3.10
N PHE A 38 9.19 -13.35 2.27
CA PHE A 38 7.88 -13.74 1.74
C PHE A 38 7.94 -14.33 0.32
N ARG A 39 9.14 -14.61 -0.19
CA ARG A 39 9.36 -15.21 -1.51
C ARG A 39 8.92 -14.31 -2.69
N ALA A 40 8.84 -13.02 -2.48
CA ALA A 40 8.44 -12.07 -3.52
C ALA A 40 9.47 -11.94 -4.65
N THR A 41 10.74 -12.25 -4.40
CA THR A 41 11.84 -12.18 -5.38
C THR A 41 12.37 -13.57 -5.79
N GLU A 42 11.64 -14.64 -5.46
CA GLU A 42 12.05 -16.01 -5.76
C GLU A 42 12.35 -16.19 -7.25
N GLY A 43 13.52 -16.78 -7.53
CA GLY A 43 13.96 -17.10 -8.89
C GLY A 43 14.58 -15.94 -9.67
N LEU A 44 14.45 -14.70 -9.26
CA LEU A 44 14.95 -13.53 -9.98
C LEU A 44 16.47 -13.53 -10.09
N GLN A 45 17.20 -13.81 -9.00
CA GLN A 45 18.66 -13.89 -9.04
C GLN A 45 19.14 -15.00 -9.99
N LYS A 46 18.47 -16.16 -9.97
CA LYS A 46 18.81 -17.26 -10.89
C LYS A 46 18.64 -16.86 -12.36
N LYS A 47 17.63 -16.05 -12.65
CA LYS A 47 17.29 -15.63 -14.03
C LYS A 47 18.16 -14.47 -14.51
N TYR A 48 18.43 -13.47 -13.67
CA TYR A 48 19.08 -12.21 -14.07
C TYR A 48 20.50 -12.04 -13.54
N GLY A 49 20.95 -12.93 -12.67
CA GLY A 49 22.30 -12.92 -12.11
C GLY A 49 22.45 -12.05 -10.85
N VAL A 50 23.56 -12.28 -10.15
CA VAL A 50 23.90 -11.64 -8.86
C VAL A 50 24.19 -10.14 -8.95
N THR A 51 24.38 -9.59 -10.14
CA THR A 51 24.59 -8.15 -10.35
C THR A 51 23.27 -7.40 -10.52
N ARG A 52 22.19 -8.09 -10.76
CA ARG A 52 20.86 -7.51 -11.01
C ARG A 52 19.86 -7.81 -9.89
N CYS A 53 20.04 -8.93 -9.18
CA CYS A 53 19.24 -9.31 -8.03
C CYS A 53 20.17 -9.88 -6.97
N PHE A 54 20.33 -9.21 -5.81
CA PHE A 54 21.38 -9.57 -4.84
C PHE A 54 20.98 -9.26 -3.40
N ASP A 55 21.67 -9.96 -2.49
CA ASP A 55 21.53 -9.80 -1.05
C ASP A 55 22.39 -8.63 -0.55
N THR A 56 21.94 -7.99 0.52
CA THR A 56 22.70 -7.00 1.28
C THR A 56 22.95 -7.48 2.71
N PRO A 57 23.91 -6.91 3.43
CA PRO A 57 23.92 -6.99 4.89
C PRO A 57 22.67 -6.37 5.49
N ILE A 58 22.35 -6.75 6.74
CA ILE A 58 21.27 -6.13 7.54
C ILE A 58 21.68 -4.68 7.84
N GLY A 59 20.90 -3.73 7.33
CA GLY A 59 21.20 -2.32 7.51
C GLY A 59 20.38 -1.43 6.60
N GLU A 60 19.13 -1.18 6.95
CA GLU A 60 18.12 -0.52 6.10
C GLU A 60 18.52 0.89 5.71
N ALA A 61 19.19 1.62 6.62
CA ALA A 61 19.77 2.94 6.30
C ALA A 61 20.80 2.85 5.15
N GLY A 62 21.68 1.84 5.19
CA GLY A 62 22.67 1.59 4.15
C GLY A 62 22.04 1.16 2.83
N ILE A 63 21.01 0.29 2.87
CA ILE A 63 20.28 -0.18 1.69
C ILE A 63 19.69 1.03 0.94
N VAL A 64 18.95 1.90 1.65
CA VAL A 64 18.32 3.07 1.03
C VAL A 64 19.36 4.11 0.60
N ALA A 65 20.40 4.37 1.40
CA ALA A 65 21.45 5.31 1.02
C ALA A 65 22.16 4.91 -0.29
N VAL A 66 22.49 3.63 -0.43
CA VAL A 66 23.10 3.10 -1.67
C VAL A 66 22.12 3.21 -2.84
N ALA A 67 20.84 2.91 -2.63
CA ALA A 67 19.80 3.06 -3.66
C ALA A 67 19.69 4.51 -4.17
N ILE A 68 19.74 5.50 -3.29
CA ILE A 68 19.73 6.92 -3.69
C ILE A 68 20.93 7.24 -4.60
N GLY A 69 22.14 6.79 -4.21
CA GLY A 69 23.34 6.97 -5.02
C GLY A 69 23.25 6.27 -6.38
N MET A 70 22.70 5.06 -6.42
CA MET A 70 22.44 4.32 -7.65
C MET A 70 21.44 5.06 -8.56
N GLY A 71 20.35 5.58 -7.98
CA GLY A 71 19.37 6.39 -8.72
C GLY A 71 19.99 7.65 -9.32
N ALA A 72 20.76 8.40 -8.52
CA ALA A 72 21.49 9.59 -9.00
C ALA A 72 22.51 9.27 -10.11
N TYR A 73 23.00 8.02 -10.16
CA TYR A 73 23.91 7.54 -11.20
C TYR A 73 23.19 7.05 -12.46
N GLY A 74 21.85 6.98 -12.46
CA GLY A 74 21.02 6.57 -13.61
C GLY A 74 20.49 5.16 -13.56
N LEU A 75 20.64 4.45 -12.42
CA LEU A 75 20.03 3.14 -12.21
C LEU A 75 18.62 3.29 -11.62
N ARG A 76 17.80 2.22 -11.69
CA ARG A 76 16.45 2.14 -11.11
C ARG A 76 16.40 1.06 -10.03
N PRO A 77 16.85 1.37 -8.81
CA PRO A 77 16.86 0.42 -7.71
C PRO A 77 15.45 0.16 -7.17
N VAL A 78 15.13 -1.13 -7.02
CA VAL A 78 13.97 -1.65 -6.29
C VAL A 78 14.53 -2.32 -5.05
N VAL A 79 14.33 -1.71 -3.88
CA VAL A 79 14.85 -2.24 -2.62
C VAL A 79 13.75 -2.84 -1.79
N GLU A 80 14.02 -3.96 -1.12
CA GLU A 80 13.12 -4.57 -0.15
C GLU A 80 13.62 -4.33 1.26
N ILE A 81 12.77 -3.75 2.10
CA ILE A 81 12.89 -3.77 3.55
C ILE A 81 11.99 -4.89 4.05
N GLN A 82 12.51 -5.82 4.84
CA GLN A 82 11.80 -7.07 5.17
C GLN A 82 10.44 -6.87 5.84
N PHE A 83 10.29 -5.79 6.62
CA PHE A 83 9.04 -5.35 7.24
C PHE A 83 9.01 -3.83 7.34
N ALA A 84 7.83 -3.23 7.22
CA ALA A 84 7.66 -1.80 7.41
C ALA A 84 8.08 -1.32 8.80
N ASP A 85 8.06 -2.22 9.78
CA ASP A 85 8.57 -2.00 11.14
C ASP A 85 10.07 -1.73 11.19
N TYR A 86 10.84 -2.21 10.22
CA TYR A 86 12.30 -2.06 10.15
C TYR A 86 12.75 -0.87 9.29
N ILE A 87 11.82 -0.16 8.67
CA ILE A 87 12.13 0.96 7.79
C ILE A 87 12.64 2.20 8.54
N TYR A 88 12.42 2.29 9.85
CA TYR A 88 12.74 3.49 10.64
C TYR A 88 14.21 3.92 10.59
N PRO A 89 15.23 3.04 10.62
CA PRO A 89 16.62 3.44 10.43
C PRO A 89 16.90 4.08 9.07
N ALA A 90 16.12 3.72 8.03
CA ALA A 90 16.20 4.29 6.69
C ALA A 90 15.39 5.57 6.51
N TYR A 91 14.54 5.93 7.47
CA TYR A 91 13.63 7.09 7.38
C TYR A 91 14.39 8.40 7.15
N ASP A 92 15.53 8.58 7.82
CA ASP A 92 16.39 9.75 7.59
C ASP A 92 16.84 9.86 6.13
N GLN A 93 17.28 8.75 5.52
CA GLN A 93 17.70 8.73 4.11
C GLN A 93 16.55 9.05 3.16
N LEU A 94 15.36 8.57 3.46
CA LEU A 94 14.16 8.83 2.66
C LEU A 94 13.76 10.31 2.75
N VAL A 95 13.67 10.86 3.96
CA VAL A 95 13.20 12.22 4.22
C VAL A 95 14.23 13.27 3.85
N SER A 96 15.50 13.08 4.27
CA SER A 96 16.53 14.08 4.14
C SER A 96 17.18 14.09 2.75
N GLU A 97 17.26 12.95 2.09
CA GLU A 97 17.95 12.80 0.82
C GLU A 97 17.00 12.47 -0.34
N ALA A 98 16.35 11.30 -0.35
CA ALA A 98 15.56 10.85 -1.50
C ALA A 98 14.46 11.85 -1.87
N ALA A 99 13.63 12.24 -0.91
CA ALA A 99 12.49 13.15 -1.12
C ALA A 99 12.90 14.53 -1.66
N ARG A 100 14.11 14.96 -1.36
CA ARG A 100 14.59 16.34 -1.64
C ARG A 100 15.56 16.43 -2.80
N LEU A 101 16.13 15.30 -3.27
CA LEU A 101 17.22 15.29 -4.24
C LEU A 101 16.88 16.06 -5.51
N ARG A 102 15.76 15.75 -6.13
CA ARG A 102 15.32 16.41 -7.37
C ARG A 102 15.08 17.92 -7.19
N TYR A 103 14.40 18.30 -6.11
CA TYR A 103 14.14 19.71 -5.82
C TYR A 103 15.45 20.48 -5.52
N ARG A 104 16.31 19.92 -4.65
CA ARG A 104 17.58 20.53 -4.24
C ARG A 104 18.57 20.72 -5.38
N SER A 105 18.58 19.79 -6.33
CA SER A 105 19.43 19.85 -7.52
C SER A 105 18.81 20.63 -8.68
N ALA A 106 17.64 21.26 -8.50
CA ALA A 106 16.88 21.91 -9.58
C ALA A 106 16.60 20.98 -10.79
N GLY A 107 16.48 19.66 -10.55
CA GLY A 107 16.22 18.66 -11.56
C GLY A 107 17.46 18.01 -12.19
N ASP A 108 18.66 18.43 -11.83
CA ASP A 108 19.92 17.83 -12.35
C ASP A 108 20.06 16.36 -11.93
N PHE A 109 19.51 15.98 -10.78
CA PHE A 109 19.44 14.60 -10.29
C PHE A 109 18.01 14.19 -10.00
N ILE A 110 17.71 12.93 -10.27
CA ILE A 110 16.46 12.26 -9.90
C ILE A 110 16.75 11.18 -8.87
N ALA A 111 15.72 10.74 -8.16
CA ALA A 111 15.80 9.63 -7.21
C ALA A 111 14.82 8.52 -7.60
N PRO A 112 15.03 7.82 -8.74
CA PRO A 112 14.11 6.83 -9.27
C PRO A 112 14.23 5.52 -8.52
N LEU A 113 13.92 5.55 -7.23
CA LEU A 113 13.99 4.37 -6.39
C LEU A 113 12.60 3.94 -5.90
N THR A 114 12.36 2.62 -5.86
CA THR A 114 11.18 2.02 -5.26
C THR A 114 11.57 1.29 -3.99
N VAL A 115 11.05 1.73 -2.85
CA VAL A 115 11.24 1.05 -1.57
C VAL A 115 10.01 0.23 -1.27
N ARG A 116 10.14 -1.09 -1.34
CA ARG A 116 9.09 -2.06 -1.03
C ARG A 116 9.20 -2.49 0.41
N ALA A 117 8.08 -2.53 1.12
CA ALA A 117 8.03 -3.08 2.47
C ALA A 117 6.70 -3.78 2.74
N PRO A 118 6.71 -5.04 3.21
CA PRO A 118 5.53 -5.69 3.77
C PRO A 118 5.02 -4.92 4.98
N TYR A 119 3.74 -4.52 4.98
CA TYR A 119 3.17 -3.71 6.06
C TYR A 119 1.86 -4.30 6.60
N GLY A 120 1.37 -3.71 7.69
CA GLY A 120 0.10 -4.08 8.32
C GLY A 120 0.16 -5.39 9.10
N GLY A 121 -0.96 -5.77 9.68
CA GLY A 121 -1.07 -6.97 10.47
C GLY A 121 -1.72 -8.14 9.73
N GLY A 122 -2.40 -9.01 10.50
CA GLY A 122 -3.11 -10.17 9.96
C GLY A 122 -2.29 -11.44 9.89
N ILE A 123 -1.09 -11.46 10.48
CA ILE A 123 -0.19 -12.62 10.53
C ILE A 123 0.29 -12.95 11.95
N PHE A 124 -0.26 -12.31 12.97
CA PHE A 124 0.18 -12.41 14.38
C PHE A 124 1.67 -12.07 14.58
N GLY A 125 2.17 -11.10 13.83
CA GLY A 125 3.58 -10.69 13.86
C GLY A 125 3.97 -9.86 15.10
N GLY A 126 3.03 -9.46 15.94
CA GLY A 126 3.28 -8.65 17.14
C GLY A 126 3.73 -7.22 16.81
N GLN A 127 4.37 -6.57 17.78
CA GLN A 127 4.71 -5.14 17.71
C GLN A 127 5.78 -4.78 16.68
N THR A 128 6.62 -5.74 16.29
CA THR A 128 7.76 -5.51 15.40
C THR A 128 7.55 -6.05 13.98
N HIS A 129 6.35 -6.55 13.65
CA HIS A 129 6.04 -7.12 12.33
C HIS A 129 4.61 -6.81 11.87
N SER A 130 3.96 -5.80 12.41
CA SER A 130 2.54 -5.53 12.15
C SER A 130 2.18 -4.04 12.04
N GLN A 131 3.18 -3.17 11.92
CA GLN A 131 2.95 -1.73 11.89
C GLN A 131 2.42 -1.27 10.52
N SER A 132 1.70 -0.14 10.55
CA SER A 132 1.13 0.55 9.40
C SER A 132 1.62 2.01 9.44
N PRO A 133 2.86 2.27 8.93
CA PRO A 133 3.53 3.57 9.09
C PRO A 133 3.25 4.54 7.94
N GLU A 134 2.25 4.33 7.11
CA GLU A 134 1.98 5.13 5.90
C GLU A 134 1.91 6.64 6.17
N ALA A 135 1.35 7.04 7.32
CA ALA A 135 1.21 8.46 7.67
C ALA A 135 2.57 9.19 7.80
N LEU A 136 3.64 8.46 8.15
CA LEU A 136 4.98 9.04 8.22
C LEU A 136 5.52 9.43 6.84
N PHE A 137 5.20 8.65 5.81
CA PHE A 137 5.65 8.89 4.44
C PHE A 137 4.76 9.88 3.71
N THR A 138 3.46 9.83 3.93
CA THR A 138 2.50 10.77 3.30
C THR A 138 2.70 12.22 3.78
N HIS A 139 3.30 12.43 4.96
CA HIS A 139 3.66 13.75 5.47
C HIS A 139 4.88 14.36 4.77
N VAL A 140 5.68 13.56 4.07
CA VAL A 140 6.96 14.01 3.49
C VAL A 140 6.79 14.42 2.03
N ALA A 141 6.84 15.72 1.78
CA ALA A 141 6.82 16.24 0.41
C ALA A 141 8.00 15.70 -0.41
N GLY A 142 7.70 15.15 -1.60
CA GLY A 142 8.69 14.53 -2.50
C GLY A 142 8.73 13.00 -2.43
N LEU A 143 7.96 12.36 -1.53
CA LEU A 143 7.73 10.92 -1.56
C LEU A 143 6.37 10.59 -2.18
N VAL A 144 6.33 9.56 -3.00
CA VAL A 144 5.09 8.93 -3.47
C VAL A 144 4.80 7.75 -2.54
N THR A 145 3.53 7.54 -2.14
CA THR A 145 3.14 6.44 -1.23
C THR A 145 2.01 5.62 -1.84
N VAL A 146 2.26 4.34 -2.01
CA VAL A 146 1.37 3.39 -2.73
C VAL A 146 1.04 2.20 -1.86
N ILE A 147 -0.24 1.79 -1.85
CA ILE A 147 -0.73 0.61 -1.10
C ILE A 147 -1.79 -0.11 -1.93
N PRO A 148 -1.43 -1.18 -2.66
CA PRO A 148 -2.39 -1.94 -3.46
C PRO A 148 -3.34 -2.79 -2.62
N SER A 149 -4.52 -3.12 -3.15
CA SER A 149 -5.50 -3.99 -2.51
C SER A 149 -5.69 -5.34 -3.21
N ASN A 150 -5.16 -5.52 -4.40
CA ASN A 150 -5.34 -6.73 -5.20
C ASN A 150 -4.13 -6.99 -6.12
N PRO A 151 -3.96 -8.23 -6.63
CA PRO A 151 -2.81 -8.59 -7.46
C PRO A 151 -2.67 -7.82 -8.77
N TYR A 152 -3.78 -7.51 -9.45
CA TYR A 152 -3.75 -6.74 -10.68
C TYR A 152 -3.15 -5.34 -10.44
N ASP A 153 -3.67 -4.64 -9.45
CA ASP A 153 -3.17 -3.32 -9.08
C ASP A 153 -1.75 -3.39 -8.52
N ALA A 154 -1.43 -4.41 -7.72
CA ALA A 154 -0.08 -4.59 -7.17
C ALA A 154 0.98 -4.66 -8.27
N LYS A 155 0.75 -5.44 -9.32
CA LYS A 155 1.68 -5.51 -10.46
C LYS A 155 1.73 -4.20 -11.24
N GLY A 156 0.58 -3.64 -11.62
CA GLY A 156 0.53 -2.44 -12.45
C GLY A 156 1.09 -1.21 -11.73
N LEU A 157 0.79 -1.03 -10.44
CA LEU A 157 1.32 0.05 -9.62
C LEU A 157 2.82 -0.12 -9.33
N LEU A 158 3.31 -1.36 -9.13
CA LEU A 158 4.74 -1.59 -8.92
C LEU A 158 5.55 -1.30 -10.19
N ILE A 159 5.03 -1.65 -11.35
CA ILE A 159 5.66 -1.25 -12.64
C ILE A 159 5.69 0.28 -12.76
N SER A 160 4.57 0.98 -12.48
CA SER A 160 4.53 2.44 -12.46
C SER A 160 5.51 3.05 -11.46
N ALA A 161 5.67 2.44 -10.29
CA ALA A 161 6.63 2.87 -9.28
C ALA A 161 8.09 2.74 -9.76
N ILE A 162 8.43 1.62 -10.43
CA ILE A 162 9.77 1.39 -10.98
C ILE A 162 10.07 2.35 -12.14
N GLU A 163 9.08 2.73 -12.92
CA GLU A 163 9.20 3.70 -14.03
C GLU A 163 9.21 5.16 -13.56
N SER A 164 8.85 5.42 -12.29
CA SER A 164 8.84 6.77 -11.71
C SER A 164 10.25 7.34 -11.58
N ASP A 165 10.39 8.64 -11.85
CA ASP A 165 11.63 9.39 -11.60
C ASP A 165 11.71 9.96 -10.17
N ASP A 166 10.61 9.86 -9.41
CA ASP A 166 10.52 10.27 -8.02
C ASP A 166 10.47 9.04 -7.10
N PRO A 167 10.94 9.15 -5.84
CA PRO A 167 11.03 8.01 -4.93
C PRO A 167 9.63 7.54 -4.51
N VAL A 168 9.41 6.24 -4.60
CA VAL A 168 8.14 5.59 -4.26
C VAL A 168 8.30 4.68 -3.05
N ILE A 169 7.48 4.88 -2.04
CA ILE A 169 7.28 3.97 -0.91
C ILE A 169 6.11 3.06 -1.26
N PHE A 170 6.40 1.79 -1.50
CA PHE A 170 5.43 0.78 -1.93
C PHE A 170 5.16 -0.18 -0.77
N LEU A 171 4.06 0.06 -0.05
CA LEU A 171 3.68 -0.73 1.13
C LEU A 171 2.77 -1.89 0.72
N GLU A 172 3.18 -3.10 1.05
CA GLU A 172 2.56 -4.34 0.59
C GLU A 172 1.74 -4.99 1.72
N PRO A 173 0.40 -5.03 1.61
CA PRO A 173 -0.43 -5.62 2.66
C PRO A 173 -0.17 -7.13 2.84
N LYS A 174 0.55 -7.52 3.89
CA LYS A 174 0.91 -8.93 4.15
C LYS A 174 -0.29 -9.87 4.21
N ARG A 175 -1.42 -9.36 4.73
CA ARG A 175 -2.67 -10.14 4.80
C ARG A 175 -3.14 -10.64 3.44
N LEU A 176 -2.78 -9.94 2.36
CA LEU A 176 -3.22 -10.24 1.00
C LEU A 176 -2.23 -11.11 0.20
N TYR A 177 -1.05 -11.41 0.75
CA TYR A 177 0.05 -12.00 -0.01
C TYR A 177 -0.28 -13.35 -0.67
N ASN A 178 -0.89 -14.26 0.07
CA ASN A 178 -0.98 -15.68 -0.31
C ASN A 178 -2.37 -16.13 -0.77
N GLY A 179 -3.29 -15.22 -0.96
CA GLY A 179 -4.60 -15.56 -1.45
C GLY A 179 -5.66 -14.50 -1.17
N PRO A 180 -6.89 -14.75 -1.59
CA PRO A 180 -7.98 -13.83 -1.36
C PRO A 180 -8.26 -13.67 0.13
N PHE A 181 -8.64 -12.47 0.51
CA PHE A 181 -9.11 -12.10 1.83
C PHE A 181 -10.56 -11.61 1.72
N ASP A 182 -11.45 -12.18 2.50
CA ASP A 182 -12.90 -11.88 2.45
C ASP A 182 -13.32 -10.71 3.36
N GLY A 183 -12.36 -10.03 3.99
CA GLY A 183 -12.60 -8.91 4.89
C GLY A 183 -12.84 -9.28 6.36
N HIS A 184 -12.95 -10.57 6.69
CA HIS A 184 -13.23 -11.05 8.05
C HIS A 184 -11.98 -11.65 8.69
N TYR A 185 -11.38 -10.96 9.65
CA TYR A 185 -10.17 -11.41 10.34
C TYR A 185 -10.40 -12.63 11.23
N GLU A 186 -11.59 -12.77 11.80
CA GLU A 186 -11.98 -13.88 12.67
C GLU A 186 -12.23 -15.20 11.91
N ARG A 187 -12.34 -15.16 10.59
CA ARG A 187 -12.49 -16.37 9.78
C ARG A 187 -11.11 -16.96 9.49
N PRO A 188 -10.95 -18.27 9.70
CA PRO A 188 -9.68 -18.92 9.41
C PRO A 188 -9.41 -18.89 7.91
N VAL A 189 -8.48 -18.05 7.49
CA VAL A 189 -7.87 -18.13 6.17
C VAL A 189 -6.60 -18.93 6.35
N THR A 190 -6.44 -20.00 5.57
CA THR A 190 -5.16 -20.72 5.55
C THR A 190 -4.12 -19.76 4.94
N PRO A 191 -3.19 -19.19 5.73
CA PRO A 191 -2.31 -18.11 5.24
C PRO A 191 -1.46 -18.49 4.04
N TRP A 192 -1.27 -19.78 3.83
CA TRP A 192 -0.38 -20.37 2.81
C TRP A 192 -1.15 -21.14 1.74
N ALA A 193 -2.44 -20.84 1.55
CA ALA A 193 -3.28 -21.60 0.61
C ALA A 193 -2.87 -21.44 -0.85
N GLY A 194 -2.02 -20.47 -1.19
CA GLY A 194 -1.53 -20.24 -2.55
C GLY A 194 -2.65 -20.01 -3.59
N ARG A 195 -3.84 -19.58 -3.14
CA ARG A 195 -4.97 -19.34 -4.03
C ARG A 195 -4.80 -18.02 -4.76
N ALA A 196 -4.85 -18.07 -6.07
CA ALA A 196 -4.90 -16.87 -6.89
C ALA A 196 -6.12 -16.01 -6.52
N ALA A 197 -5.90 -14.70 -6.45
CA ALA A 197 -6.95 -13.74 -6.10
C ALA A 197 -7.43 -12.92 -7.30
N SER A 198 -6.65 -12.87 -8.40
CA SER A 198 -7.01 -12.12 -9.60
C SER A 198 -6.35 -12.72 -10.85
N GLU A 199 -6.96 -12.43 -12.00
CA GLU A 199 -6.36 -12.60 -13.31
C GLU A 199 -5.44 -11.41 -13.61
N VAL A 200 -4.16 -11.67 -13.85
CA VAL A 200 -3.11 -10.66 -14.05
C VAL A 200 -2.47 -10.87 -15.41
N PRO A 201 -2.31 -9.82 -16.26
CA PRO A 201 -1.55 -9.93 -17.50
C PRO A 201 -0.10 -10.33 -17.24
N ALA A 202 0.44 -11.25 -18.07
CA ALA A 202 1.84 -11.67 -17.96
C ALA A 202 2.80 -10.55 -18.43
N GLU A 203 2.37 -9.78 -19.42
CA GLU A 203 3.14 -8.71 -20.05
C GLU A 203 3.20 -7.46 -19.15
N HIS A 204 3.93 -6.47 -19.65
CA HIS A 204 3.99 -5.14 -19.08
C HIS A 204 2.64 -4.40 -19.21
N TYR A 205 2.20 -3.81 -18.14
CA TYR A 205 1.14 -2.81 -18.09
C TYR A 205 1.31 -1.96 -16.84
N THR A 206 0.74 -0.78 -16.83
CA THR A 206 0.79 0.16 -15.71
C THR A 206 -0.61 0.43 -15.17
N VAL A 207 -0.67 0.74 -13.88
CA VAL A 207 -1.79 1.42 -13.24
C VAL A 207 -1.29 2.80 -12.84
N PRO A 208 -1.94 3.91 -13.24
CA PRO A 208 -1.43 5.24 -12.96
C PRO A 208 -1.32 5.51 -11.45
N LEU A 209 -0.18 6.07 -11.04
CA LEU A 209 -0.03 6.62 -9.69
C LEU A 209 -0.94 7.85 -9.53
N GLY A 210 -1.59 7.97 -8.36
CA GLY A 210 -2.54 9.04 -8.12
C GLY A 210 -3.93 8.83 -8.73
N SER A 211 -4.28 7.58 -9.06
CA SER A 211 -5.61 7.22 -9.59
C SER A 211 -6.28 6.20 -8.67
N ALA A 212 -7.39 6.58 -8.04
CA ALA A 212 -8.22 5.70 -7.22
C ALA A 212 -9.14 4.83 -8.10
N ALA A 213 -9.77 3.83 -7.49
CA ALA A 213 -10.77 2.99 -8.14
C ALA A 213 -12.06 2.90 -7.33
N VAL A 214 -13.19 3.08 -7.99
CA VAL A 214 -14.50 2.69 -7.44
C VAL A 214 -14.64 1.18 -7.60
N VAL A 215 -14.40 0.43 -6.52
CA VAL A 215 -14.44 -1.04 -6.52
C VAL A 215 -15.83 -1.61 -6.23
N ARG A 216 -16.72 -0.78 -5.69
CA ARG A 216 -18.14 -1.05 -5.54
C ARG A 216 -18.91 0.24 -5.74
N ALA A 217 -19.82 0.26 -6.68
CA ALA A 217 -20.74 1.40 -6.86
C ALA A 217 -21.81 1.40 -5.75
N GLY A 218 -22.22 2.60 -5.33
CA GLY A 218 -23.26 2.81 -4.33
C GLY A 218 -23.71 4.26 -4.31
N ALA A 219 -24.78 4.56 -3.57
CA ALA A 219 -25.36 5.90 -3.53
C ALA A 219 -25.69 6.40 -2.10
N ALA A 220 -25.58 5.55 -1.07
CA ALA A 220 -25.97 5.94 0.27
C ALA A 220 -24.82 6.49 1.14
N VAL A 221 -23.61 5.98 0.96
CA VAL A 221 -22.42 6.38 1.73
C VAL A 221 -21.14 6.07 0.95
N SER A 222 -20.15 6.96 0.98
CA SER A 222 -18.82 6.73 0.45
C SER A 222 -17.92 6.13 1.53
N VAL A 223 -17.22 5.04 1.20
CA VAL A 223 -16.22 4.42 2.08
C VAL A 223 -14.87 4.51 1.41
N LEU A 224 -13.96 5.30 1.99
CA LEU A 224 -12.60 5.49 1.50
C LEU A 224 -11.68 4.48 2.22
N ALA A 225 -10.99 3.63 1.46
CA ALA A 225 -10.12 2.61 2.02
C ALA A 225 -8.90 2.35 1.12
N TYR A 226 -7.90 1.64 1.65
CA TYR A 226 -6.73 1.18 0.92
C TYR A 226 -6.20 -0.13 1.51
N GLY A 227 -5.41 -0.86 0.73
CA GLY A 227 -4.82 -2.12 1.15
C GLY A 227 -5.86 -3.16 1.58
N ALA A 228 -5.60 -3.88 2.66
CA ALA A 228 -6.50 -4.92 3.18
C ALA A 228 -7.87 -4.37 3.60
N MET A 229 -7.95 -3.10 3.97
CA MET A 229 -9.20 -2.47 4.43
C MET A 229 -10.24 -2.30 3.33
N VAL A 230 -9.86 -2.32 2.05
CA VAL A 230 -10.80 -2.36 0.92
C VAL A 230 -11.69 -3.60 1.00
N HIS A 231 -11.13 -4.76 1.31
CA HIS A 231 -11.88 -6.01 1.47
C HIS A 231 -12.81 -5.97 2.70
N VAL A 232 -12.36 -5.33 3.79
CA VAL A 232 -13.20 -5.12 4.99
C VAL A 232 -14.39 -4.22 4.68
N ALA A 233 -14.18 -3.15 3.89
CA ALA A 233 -15.25 -2.25 3.44
C ALA A 233 -16.29 -2.98 2.56
N LEU A 234 -15.81 -3.80 1.61
CA LEU A 234 -16.69 -4.62 0.76
C LEU A 234 -17.52 -5.60 1.59
N ALA A 235 -16.89 -6.34 2.51
CA ALA A 235 -17.57 -7.25 3.40
C ALA A 235 -18.61 -6.53 4.28
N ALA A 236 -18.27 -5.35 4.80
CA ALA A 236 -19.19 -4.55 5.61
C ALA A 236 -20.43 -4.10 4.82
N ALA A 237 -20.24 -3.70 3.55
CA ALA A 237 -21.35 -3.33 2.67
C ALA A 237 -22.27 -4.53 2.37
N ASP A 238 -21.66 -5.69 2.06
CA ASP A 238 -22.39 -6.90 1.72
C ASP A 238 -23.14 -7.48 2.94
N ASP A 239 -22.48 -7.58 4.09
CA ASP A 239 -23.10 -8.13 5.33
C ASP A 239 -24.23 -7.23 5.86
N SER A 240 -24.12 -5.91 5.70
CA SER A 240 -25.10 -4.95 6.19
C SER A 240 -26.23 -4.68 5.20
N GLY A 241 -26.01 -4.97 3.91
CA GLY A 241 -26.93 -4.60 2.83
C GLY A 241 -26.98 -3.09 2.55
N ILE A 242 -26.03 -2.30 3.11
CA ILE A 242 -25.96 -0.85 2.86
C ILE A 242 -25.44 -0.59 1.45
N ASP A 243 -26.08 0.32 0.74
CA ASP A 243 -25.69 0.74 -0.61
C ASP A 243 -24.47 1.68 -0.56
N ALA A 244 -23.33 1.13 -0.13
CA ALA A 244 -22.08 1.84 0.00
C ALA A 244 -21.28 1.87 -1.31
N GLU A 245 -20.75 3.03 -1.67
CA GLU A 245 -19.71 3.16 -2.68
C GLU A 245 -18.35 2.99 -2.01
N VAL A 246 -17.58 2.00 -2.45
CA VAL A 246 -16.26 1.71 -1.90
C VAL A 246 -15.19 2.17 -2.87
N ILE A 247 -14.30 3.04 -2.38
CA ILE A 247 -13.18 3.60 -3.13
C ILE A 247 -11.89 3.03 -2.60
N ASP A 248 -11.15 2.34 -3.47
CA ASP A 248 -9.77 1.96 -3.23
C ASP A 248 -8.86 3.12 -3.64
N LEU A 249 -8.19 3.73 -2.69
CA LEU A 249 -7.31 4.88 -2.93
C LEU A 249 -6.06 4.50 -3.72
N ARG A 250 -5.54 3.27 -3.60
CA ARG A 250 -4.34 2.77 -4.29
C ARG A 250 -3.07 3.57 -4.01
N THR A 251 -3.12 4.88 -4.26
CA THR A 251 -2.04 5.84 -4.03
C THR A 251 -2.52 6.87 -2.99
N LEU A 252 -1.74 7.03 -1.94
CA LEU A 252 -2.05 8.00 -0.89
C LEU A 252 -1.44 9.37 -1.20
N VAL A 253 -0.27 9.39 -1.84
CA VAL A 253 0.39 10.61 -2.35
C VAL A 253 1.04 10.25 -3.69
N PRO A 254 0.67 10.94 -4.79
CA PRO A 254 -0.42 11.90 -4.91
C PRO A 254 -1.80 11.25 -4.73
N LEU A 255 -2.75 12.01 -4.19
CA LEU A 255 -4.12 11.53 -3.95
C LEU A 255 -5.04 11.90 -5.11
N ASP A 256 -5.93 10.98 -5.49
CA ASP A 256 -7.04 11.23 -6.43
C ASP A 256 -8.20 11.93 -5.71
N ILE A 257 -8.05 13.23 -5.50
CA ILE A 257 -9.06 14.03 -4.80
C ILE A 257 -10.36 14.15 -5.63
N GLU A 258 -10.26 14.14 -6.96
CA GLU A 258 -11.42 14.28 -7.84
C GLU A 258 -12.38 13.10 -7.70
N THR A 259 -11.86 11.88 -7.67
CA THR A 259 -12.68 10.67 -7.45
C THR A 259 -13.33 10.69 -6.06
N ILE A 260 -12.60 11.11 -5.02
CA ILE A 260 -13.13 11.22 -3.66
C ILE A 260 -14.26 12.23 -3.60
N VAL A 261 -14.04 13.44 -4.12
CA VAL A 261 -15.02 14.53 -4.13
C VAL A 261 -16.29 14.12 -4.87
N ALA A 262 -16.15 13.57 -6.08
CA ALA A 262 -17.29 13.12 -6.87
C ALA A 262 -18.15 12.06 -6.14
N SER A 263 -17.51 11.16 -5.41
CA SER A 263 -18.21 10.16 -4.61
C SER A 263 -18.95 10.78 -3.42
N VAL A 264 -18.26 11.63 -2.64
CA VAL A 264 -18.84 12.23 -1.43
C VAL A 264 -19.96 13.22 -1.77
N GLU A 265 -19.80 14.02 -2.84
CA GLU A 265 -20.87 14.90 -3.33
C GLU A 265 -22.13 14.12 -3.74
N LYS A 266 -21.95 12.94 -4.33
CA LYS A 266 -23.05 12.06 -4.72
C LYS A 266 -23.78 11.47 -3.52
N THR A 267 -23.04 11.01 -2.49
CA THR A 267 -23.60 10.25 -1.36
C THR A 267 -23.99 11.12 -0.15
N GLY A 268 -23.40 12.31 -0.02
CA GLY A 268 -23.56 13.18 1.14
C GLY A 268 -22.92 12.65 2.43
N ARG A 269 -22.31 11.47 2.43
CA ARG A 269 -21.84 10.77 3.63
C ARG A 269 -20.50 10.10 3.40
N CYS A 270 -19.61 10.15 4.40
CA CYS A 270 -18.26 9.61 4.28
C CYS A 270 -17.84 8.79 5.51
N VAL A 271 -17.33 7.59 5.25
CA VAL A 271 -16.60 6.75 6.22
C VAL A 271 -15.19 6.55 5.70
N ILE A 272 -14.19 6.78 6.55
CA ILE A 272 -12.76 6.59 6.23
C ILE A 272 -12.25 5.39 7.02
N LEU A 273 -11.61 4.46 6.33
CA LEU A 273 -11.22 3.17 6.88
C LEU A 273 -9.74 2.87 6.62
N HIS A 274 -8.97 2.68 7.69
CA HIS A 274 -7.58 2.21 7.63
C HIS A 274 -7.18 1.42 8.89
N GLU A 275 -6.14 0.60 8.81
CA GLU A 275 -5.69 -0.24 9.93
C GLU A 275 -4.71 0.44 10.89
N ALA A 276 -4.05 1.51 10.47
CA ALA A 276 -3.19 2.29 11.35
C ALA A 276 -3.96 2.92 12.53
N THR A 277 -3.20 3.40 13.52
CA THR A 277 -3.76 4.13 14.68
C THR A 277 -4.57 5.36 14.25
N ARG A 278 -5.51 5.79 15.11
CA ARG A 278 -6.42 6.90 14.81
C ARG A 278 -5.74 8.26 14.84
N THR A 279 -4.93 8.50 15.91
CA THR A 279 -4.28 9.79 16.12
C THR A 279 -3.19 10.01 15.08
N SER A 280 -3.30 11.11 14.32
CA SER A 280 -2.38 11.47 13.23
C SER A 280 -2.22 10.41 12.15
N GLY A 281 -3.14 9.42 12.07
CA GLY A 281 -3.21 8.51 10.93
C GLY A 281 -3.72 9.23 9.68
N TYR A 282 -3.45 8.67 8.49
CA TYR A 282 -3.77 9.31 7.21
C TYR A 282 -5.27 9.63 7.04
N GLY A 283 -6.15 8.91 7.72
CA GLY A 283 -7.58 9.24 7.77
C GLY A 283 -7.91 10.61 8.37
N ALA A 284 -7.00 11.25 9.11
CA ALA A 284 -7.17 12.62 9.58
C ALA A 284 -7.02 13.62 8.42
N GLU A 285 -6.03 13.41 7.55
CA GLU A 285 -5.84 14.19 6.33
C GLU A 285 -7.02 14.01 5.38
N LEU A 286 -7.43 12.78 5.11
CA LEU A 286 -8.61 12.51 4.27
C LEU A 286 -9.87 13.20 4.81
N SER A 287 -10.06 13.22 6.14
CA SER A 287 -11.19 13.91 6.76
C SER A 287 -11.11 15.42 6.56
N ALA A 288 -9.91 16.02 6.63
CA ALA A 288 -9.71 17.45 6.36
C ALA A 288 -10.02 17.78 4.90
N LEU A 289 -9.48 17.01 3.95
CA LEU A 289 -9.71 17.22 2.51
C LEU A 289 -11.20 17.06 2.14
N VAL A 290 -11.88 16.03 2.65
CA VAL A 290 -13.33 15.87 2.43
C VAL A 290 -14.10 17.05 3.03
N GLN A 291 -13.71 17.54 4.22
CA GLN A 291 -14.32 18.70 4.83
C GLN A 291 -14.10 19.98 3.99
N GLU A 292 -12.90 20.19 3.46
CA GLU A 292 -12.59 21.37 2.63
C GLU A 292 -13.36 21.38 1.31
N HIS A 293 -13.46 20.24 0.63
CA HIS A 293 -14.05 20.15 -0.69
C HIS A 293 -15.56 19.89 -0.69
N CYS A 294 -16.07 19.14 0.29
CA CYS A 294 -17.44 18.64 0.30
C CYS A 294 -18.30 19.18 1.44
N PHE A 295 -17.86 20.22 2.18
CA PHE A 295 -18.58 20.73 3.36
C PHE A 295 -20.09 20.95 3.13
N TYR A 296 -20.44 21.58 2.02
CA TYR A 296 -21.85 21.89 1.70
C TYR A 296 -22.67 20.71 1.17
N HIS A 297 -22.02 19.56 0.95
CA HIS A 297 -22.66 18.32 0.51
C HIS A 297 -22.80 17.29 1.63
N LEU A 298 -22.05 17.47 2.73
CA LEU A 298 -22.10 16.55 3.86
C LEU A 298 -23.42 16.66 4.62
N GLU A 299 -24.09 15.53 4.78
CA GLU A 299 -25.35 15.37 5.53
C GLU A 299 -25.12 14.79 6.93
N ALA A 300 -23.90 14.34 7.25
CA ALA A 300 -23.51 13.79 8.54
C ALA A 300 -22.02 14.05 8.82
N PRO A 301 -21.58 14.00 10.09
CA PRO A 301 -20.15 14.02 10.42
C PRO A 301 -19.39 12.88 9.76
N ILE A 302 -18.14 13.13 9.33
CA ILE A 302 -17.26 12.11 8.77
C ILE A 302 -16.87 11.12 9.87
N GLU A 303 -17.11 9.82 9.64
CA GLU A 303 -16.71 8.75 10.54
C GLU A 303 -15.36 8.16 10.15
N ARG A 304 -14.49 7.93 11.13
CA ARG A 304 -13.19 7.26 10.93
C ARG A 304 -13.16 5.94 11.69
N VAL A 305 -13.02 4.84 10.98
CA VAL A 305 -12.86 3.48 11.52
C VAL A 305 -11.40 3.07 11.34
N THR A 306 -10.69 2.90 12.44
CA THR A 306 -9.22 2.77 12.44
C THR A 306 -8.77 1.69 13.42
N GLY A 307 -7.50 1.32 13.39
CA GLY A 307 -6.85 0.68 14.51
C GLY A 307 -6.94 1.54 15.76
N TRP A 308 -6.69 0.94 16.92
CA TRP A 308 -6.74 1.64 18.20
C TRP A 308 -5.43 2.39 18.48
N ASP A 309 -5.50 3.50 19.24
CA ASP A 309 -4.31 4.23 19.71
C ASP A 309 -3.65 3.48 20.88
N THR A 310 -3.10 2.32 20.57
CA THR A 310 -2.39 1.44 21.51
C THR A 310 -1.22 0.75 20.78
N PRO A 311 -0.14 0.38 21.51
CA PRO A 311 0.85 -0.52 20.94
C PRO A 311 0.18 -1.78 20.40
N TYR A 312 0.66 -2.29 19.27
CA TYR A 312 0.02 -3.39 18.57
C TYR A 312 -0.14 -4.64 19.47
N PRO A 313 -1.36 -5.15 19.70
CA PRO A 313 -1.61 -6.23 20.63
C PRO A 313 -1.50 -7.59 19.94
N HIS A 314 -0.41 -8.32 20.18
CA HIS A 314 -0.16 -9.60 19.52
C HIS A 314 -1.32 -10.62 19.70
N ALA A 315 -1.75 -10.88 20.93
CA ALA A 315 -2.79 -11.86 21.22
C ALA A 315 -4.21 -11.39 20.86
N PHE A 316 -4.41 -10.09 20.74
CA PHE A 316 -5.70 -9.45 20.45
C PHE A 316 -5.72 -8.77 19.09
N GLU A 317 -5.00 -9.33 18.12
CA GLU A 317 -4.89 -8.78 16.77
C GLU A 317 -6.26 -8.57 16.11
N TRP A 318 -7.19 -9.53 16.28
CA TRP A 318 -8.54 -9.43 15.69
C TRP A 318 -9.41 -8.34 16.34
N ASP A 319 -9.17 -8.02 17.61
CA ASP A 319 -9.88 -6.93 18.29
C ASP A 319 -9.30 -5.56 17.94
N TYR A 320 -8.03 -5.53 17.52
CA TYR A 320 -7.35 -4.31 17.09
C TYR A 320 -7.85 -3.81 15.75
N PHE A 321 -8.01 -4.70 14.78
CA PHE A 321 -8.38 -4.33 13.43
C PHE A 321 -9.82 -3.84 13.31
N PRO A 322 -10.07 -2.89 12.39
CA PRO A 322 -11.42 -2.60 11.93
C PRO A 322 -12.00 -3.83 11.24
N GLY A 323 -12.93 -4.53 11.88
CA GLY A 323 -13.70 -5.59 11.23
C GLY A 323 -14.97 -5.06 10.54
N PRO A 324 -15.63 -5.87 9.68
CA PRO A 324 -16.83 -5.46 8.95
C PRO A 324 -17.95 -4.92 9.84
N GLY A 325 -18.14 -5.48 11.04
CA GLY A 325 -19.12 -5.02 12.02
C GLY A 325 -18.90 -3.59 12.50
N ARG A 326 -17.62 -3.18 12.74
CA ARG A 326 -17.26 -1.81 13.11
C ARG A 326 -17.54 -0.83 11.97
N VAL A 327 -17.23 -1.23 10.74
CA VAL A 327 -17.45 -0.41 9.53
C VAL A 327 -18.95 -0.26 9.27
N ALA A 328 -19.73 -1.36 9.32
CA ALA A 328 -21.19 -1.32 9.19
C ALA A 328 -21.86 -0.43 10.24
N ALA A 329 -21.37 -0.46 11.48
CA ALA A 329 -21.86 0.43 12.53
C ALA A 329 -21.58 1.91 12.24
N ALA A 330 -20.39 2.23 11.71
CA ALA A 330 -20.05 3.58 11.27
C ALA A 330 -20.93 4.04 10.09
N MET A 331 -21.13 3.18 9.09
CA MET A 331 -22.03 3.47 7.97
C MET A 331 -23.48 3.76 8.45
N ARG A 332 -24.00 3.00 9.42
CA ARG A 332 -25.34 3.27 9.99
C ARG A 332 -25.39 4.63 10.68
N ARG A 333 -24.38 4.98 11.50
CA ARG A 333 -24.34 6.28 12.19
C ARG A 333 -24.40 7.46 11.22
N VAL A 334 -23.67 7.42 10.11
CA VAL A 334 -23.72 8.51 9.11
C VAL A 334 -25.02 8.49 8.30
N LEU A 335 -25.77 7.39 8.27
CA LEU A 335 -27.08 7.30 7.63
C LEU A 335 -28.23 7.79 8.53
N GLU A 336 -28.03 7.73 9.85
CA GLU A 336 -29.02 8.18 10.84
C GLU A 336 -28.93 9.70 11.09
N GLY A 337 -27.85 10.36 10.73
CA GLY A 337 -27.58 11.80 10.82
C GLY A 337 -26.89 12.17 12.10
#